data_f9053f0347acbdabeb2b055c4a244dd0
#
_entry.id   f9053f0347acbdabeb2b055c4a244dd0
#
_cell.length_a   1.000
_cell.length_b   1.000
_cell.length_c   1.000
_cell.angle_alpha   90.00
_cell.angle_beta   90.00
_cell.angle_gamma   90.00
#
_symmetry.space_group_name_H-M   'P 1'
#
loop_
_entity.id
_entity.type
_entity.pdbx_description
1 polymer ?
#
loop_
_entity_poly.entity_id
_entity_poly.type
_entity_poly.pdbx_seq_one_letter_code
_entity_poly.pdbx_strand_id
1 'polypeptide(L)'
;QTMQGRGLTAIEVWKTVSAQAVLPENKVKNAAALGLVLGLLVGILGVAIWYVLDDSVLLSSDVEKRCAIPVLGYRTAKTDEQFGALLDAQLRAKASQSAFQEISLDTVLSGTMGLGEEEKIPLILLVRWNTPCIKKLGLALDLLAQREIAVVGVILTDADARFLHAYYRV
;
A
#
# COMPACT_ATOMS: atom_id res chain seq x y z
N GLN A 1 28.55 76.57 -65.27
CA GLN A 1 28.99 75.21 -65.01
C GLN A 1 28.13 74.62 -63.89
N THR A 2 27.35 73.64 -64.25
CA THR A 2 26.37 72.94 -63.50
C THR A 2 26.99 71.81 -62.66
N MET A 3 26.80 71.87 -61.34
CA MET A 3 27.06 70.70 -60.51
C MET A 3 25.75 70.06 -60.18
N GLN A 4 25.57 68.87 -60.75
CA GLN A 4 24.44 68.01 -60.42
C GLN A 4 24.72 67.33 -59.09
N GLY A 5 23.84 67.67 -58.08
CA GLY A 5 23.79 66.96 -56.85
C GLY A 5 23.15 65.57 -57.04
N ARG A 6 23.91 64.57 -56.84
CA ARG A 6 23.40 63.19 -56.73
C ARG A 6 22.77 63.03 -55.38
N GLY A 7 21.43 63.09 -55.35
CA GLY A 7 20.66 62.66 -54.17
C GLY A 7 20.74 61.12 -54.06
N LEU A 8 21.48 60.67 -53.11
CA LEU A 8 21.43 59.31 -52.70
C LEU A 8 20.25 59.15 -51.64
N THR A 9 19.12 58.75 -52.14
CA THR A 9 18.05 58.24 -51.26
C THR A 9 18.17 56.75 -51.15
N ALA A 10 19.08 56.30 -50.33
CA ALA A 10 19.09 54.91 -49.86
C ALA A 10 18.09 54.83 -48.69
N ILE A 11 16.84 54.60 -49.01
CA ILE A 11 15.90 54.13 -48.01
C ILE A 11 16.13 52.63 -47.88
N GLU A 12 16.97 52.27 -46.96
CA GLU A 12 17.01 50.86 -46.47
C GLU A 12 15.73 50.62 -45.70
N VAL A 13 14.77 50.00 -46.35
CA VAL A 13 13.63 49.41 -45.70
C VAL A 13 14.11 48.22 -44.90
N TRP A 14 14.35 48.47 -43.62
CA TRP A 14 14.55 47.37 -42.69
C TRP A 14 13.23 46.60 -42.60
N LYS A 15 13.16 45.53 -43.39
CA LYS A 15 12.09 44.57 -43.29
C LYS A 15 12.31 43.85 -41.97
N THR A 16 11.61 44.33 -40.94
CA THR A 16 11.49 43.58 -39.69
C THR A 16 10.84 42.24 -40.04
N VAL A 17 11.63 41.25 -40.27
CA VAL A 17 11.18 39.87 -40.33
C VAL A 17 10.75 39.54 -38.89
N SER A 18 9.48 39.74 -38.59
CA SER A 18 8.87 39.07 -37.43
C SER A 18 9.03 37.59 -37.69
N ALA A 19 10.06 37.02 -37.14
CA ALA A 19 10.16 35.58 -37.01
C ALA A 19 9.14 35.15 -35.96
N GLN A 20 7.87 35.18 -36.33
CA GLN A 20 6.89 34.31 -35.68
C GLN A 20 7.37 32.91 -36.00
N ALA A 21 8.04 32.30 -35.05
CA ALA A 21 8.30 30.89 -35.07
C ALA A 21 6.93 30.19 -34.99
N VAL A 22 6.27 30.11 -36.13
CA VAL A 22 5.08 29.23 -36.28
C VAL A 22 5.64 27.84 -36.14
N LEU A 23 5.62 27.32 -34.92
CA LEU A 23 5.86 25.90 -34.69
C LEU A 23 4.88 25.15 -35.59
N PRO A 24 5.33 24.35 -36.54
CA PRO A 24 4.43 23.64 -37.43
C PRO A 24 3.43 22.83 -36.55
N GLU A 25 2.17 22.97 -36.83
CA GLU A 25 1.06 22.39 -36.04
C GLU A 25 1.26 20.90 -35.72
N ASN A 26 1.90 20.19 -36.64
CA ASN A 26 2.26 18.78 -36.43
C ASN A 26 3.28 18.56 -35.29
N LYS A 27 4.21 19.49 -35.06
CA LYS A 27 5.18 19.37 -33.97
C LYS A 27 4.48 19.56 -32.60
N VAL A 28 3.51 20.45 -32.51
CA VAL A 28 2.73 20.67 -31.29
C VAL A 28 1.87 19.45 -30.98
N LYS A 29 1.20 18.88 -31.98
CA LYS A 29 0.39 17.67 -31.82
C LYS A 29 1.23 16.48 -31.39
N ASN A 30 2.38 16.29 -32.00
CA ASN A 30 3.31 15.22 -31.64
C ASN A 30 3.90 15.40 -30.24
N ALA A 31 4.25 16.63 -29.86
CA ALA A 31 4.72 16.93 -28.50
C ALA A 31 3.63 16.70 -27.44
N ALA A 32 2.39 17.08 -27.74
CA ALA A 32 1.24 16.82 -26.85
C ALA A 32 0.97 15.33 -26.72
N ALA A 33 1.00 14.57 -27.82
CA ALA A 33 0.83 13.13 -27.80
C ALA A 33 1.92 12.43 -26.99
N LEU A 34 3.19 12.84 -27.20
CA LEU A 34 4.33 12.32 -26.44
C LEU A 34 4.20 12.63 -24.95
N GLY A 35 3.81 13.87 -24.60
CA GLY A 35 3.58 14.28 -23.22
C GLY A 35 2.47 13.47 -22.53
N LEU A 36 1.39 13.18 -23.26
CA LEU A 36 0.29 12.36 -22.75
C LEU A 36 0.74 10.93 -22.47
N VAL A 37 1.46 10.31 -23.41
CA VAL A 37 1.98 8.93 -23.24
C VAL A 37 2.95 8.87 -22.08
N LEU A 38 3.88 9.83 -21.98
CA LEU A 38 4.85 9.89 -20.90
C LEU A 38 4.18 10.12 -19.54
N GLY A 39 3.20 11.04 -19.49
CA GLY A 39 2.41 11.30 -18.28
C GLY A 39 1.65 10.08 -17.81
N LEU A 40 1.03 9.33 -18.74
CA LEU A 40 0.31 8.10 -18.43
C LEU A 40 1.28 7.02 -17.89
N LEU A 41 2.44 6.88 -18.51
CA LEU A 41 3.46 5.92 -18.08
C LEU A 41 3.97 6.24 -16.66
N VAL A 42 4.29 7.52 -16.39
CA VAL A 42 4.68 7.97 -15.05
C VAL A 42 3.57 7.76 -14.03
N GLY A 43 2.32 8.02 -14.42
CA GLY A 43 1.15 7.75 -13.57
C GLY A 43 1.01 6.28 -13.20
N ILE A 44 1.09 5.38 -14.17
CA ILE A 44 1.05 3.93 -13.93
C ILE A 44 2.20 3.49 -13.03
N LEU A 45 3.41 3.98 -13.29
CA LEU A 45 4.58 3.67 -12.48
C LEU A 45 4.40 4.16 -11.03
N GLY A 46 3.86 5.37 -10.84
CA GLY A 46 3.54 5.91 -9.52
C GLY A 46 2.57 5.04 -8.73
N VAL A 47 1.48 4.60 -9.37
CA VAL A 47 0.50 3.70 -8.76
C VAL A 47 1.13 2.34 -8.44
N ALA A 48 1.96 1.79 -9.36
CA ALA A 48 2.65 0.52 -9.12
C ALA A 48 3.61 0.61 -7.93
N ILE A 49 4.38 1.69 -7.83
CA ILE A 49 5.28 1.92 -6.68
C ILE A 49 4.47 2.04 -5.39
N TRP A 50 3.38 2.80 -5.41
CA TRP A 50 2.50 2.93 -4.23
C TRP A 50 1.99 1.56 -3.78
N TYR A 51 1.50 0.75 -4.72
CA TYR A 51 0.99 -0.59 -4.42
C TYR A 51 2.06 -1.53 -3.83
N VAL A 52 3.30 -1.46 -4.33
CA VAL A 52 4.41 -2.26 -3.80
C VAL A 52 4.86 -1.80 -2.41
N LEU A 53 4.76 -0.50 -2.13
CA LEU A 53 5.12 0.08 -0.83
C LEU A 53 4.00 -0.04 0.21
N ASP A 54 2.79 -0.40 -0.20
CA ASP A 54 1.67 -0.59 0.72
C ASP A 54 1.86 -1.87 1.54
N ASP A 55 2.09 -1.69 2.83
CA ASP A 55 2.27 -2.76 3.81
C ASP A 55 0.95 -3.07 4.57
N SER A 56 -0.19 -2.56 4.09
CA SER A 56 -1.47 -2.77 4.77
C SER A 56 -1.97 -4.21 4.63
N VAL A 57 -2.56 -4.70 5.70
CA VAL A 57 -3.19 -6.03 5.75
C VAL A 57 -4.66 -5.89 5.44
N LEU A 58 -5.07 -6.31 4.27
CA LEU A 58 -6.47 -6.31 3.84
C LEU A 58 -7.06 -7.71 3.84
N LEU A 59 -6.28 -8.72 3.47
CA LEU A 59 -6.76 -10.08 3.29
C LEU A 59 -5.89 -11.09 4.06
N SER A 60 -6.49 -12.24 4.40
CA SER A 60 -5.76 -13.36 4.99
C SER A 60 -4.57 -13.79 4.14
N SER A 61 -4.74 -13.77 2.81
CA SER A 61 -3.70 -14.12 1.86
C SER A 61 -2.44 -13.25 1.96
N ASP A 62 -2.56 -12.01 2.41
CA ASP A 62 -1.42 -11.08 2.55
C ASP A 62 -0.52 -11.52 3.71
N VAL A 63 -1.12 -11.92 4.82
CA VAL A 63 -0.41 -12.43 6.00
C VAL A 63 0.19 -13.80 5.71
N GLU A 64 -0.59 -14.72 5.17
CA GLU A 64 -0.16 -16.08 4.89
C GLU A 64 1.01 -16.15 3.90
N LYS A 65 0.95 -15.34 2.84
CA LYS A 65 2.00 -15.30 1.82
C LYS A 65 3.30 -14.63 2.30
N ARG A 66 3.18 -13.58 3.12
CA ARG A 66 4.34 -12.79 3.53
C ARG A 66 4.95 -13.23 4.87
N CYS A 67 4.14 -13.74 5.77
CA CYS A 67 4.57 -14.12 7.11
C CYS A 67 4.52 -15.64 7.37
N ALA A 68 3.98 -16.44 6.44
CA ALA A 68 3.84 -17.89 6.53
C ALA A 68 3.06 -18.36 7.78
N ILE A 69 2.13 -17.52 8.28
CA ILE A 69 1.31 -17.82 9.45
C ILE A 69 -0.15 -17.82 9.05
N PRO A 70 -0.95 -18.82 9.53
CA PRO A 70 -2.36 -18.91 9.21
C PRO A 70 -3.15 -17.77 9.86
N VAL A 71 -4.08 -17.20 9.11
CA VAL A 71 -5.11 -16.30 9.65
C VAL A 71 -6.28 -17.14 10.14
N LEU A 72 -6.56 -17.07 11.43
CA LEU A 72 -7.63 -17.86 12.09
C LEU A 72 -9.01 -17.28 11.80
N GLY A 73 -9.10 -15.99 11.54
CA GLY A 73 -10.35 -15.34 11.21
C GLY A 73 -10.31 -13.83 11.38
N TYR A 74 -11.50 -13.26 11.29
CA TYR A 74 -11.73 -11.82 11.40
C TYR A 74 -12.60 -11.51 12.59
N ARG A 75 -12.22 -10.49 13.36
CA ARG A 75 -13.08 -9.88 14.37
C ARG A 75 -13.52 -8.53 13.82
N THR A 76 -14.79 -8.40 13.48
CA THR A 76 -15.36 -7.20 12.88
C THR A 76 -15.60 -6.13 13.93
N ALA A 77 -15.53 -4.85 13.53
CA ALA A 77 -15.79 -3.71 14.40
C ALA A 77 -17.25 -3.66 14.90
N LYS A 78 -18.18 -4.18 14.10
CA LYS A 78 -19.57 -4.45 14.50
C LYS A 78 -19.74 -5.96 14.57
N THR A 79 -20.41 -6.45 15.62
CA THR A 79 -20.67 -7.88 15.79
C THR A 79 -21.33 -8.44 14.53
N ASP A 80 -20.59 -9.22 13.77
CA ASP A 80 -21.05 -9.94 12.59
C ASP A 80 -21.14 -11.41 12.96
N GLU A 81 -22.36 -11.94 12.95
CA GLU A 81 -22.62 -13.30 13.44
C GLU A 81 -21.91 -14.37 12.61
N GLN A 82 -21.79 -14.16 11.29
CA GLN A 82 -21.20 -15.17 10.40
C GLN A 82 -19.68 -15.27 10.61
N PHE A 83 -18.97 -14.14 10.57
CA PHE A 83 -17.53 -14.13 10.80
C PHE A 83 -17.19 -14.46 12.26
N GLY A 84 -18.03 -14.06 13.22
CA GLY A 84 -17.89 -14.45 14.62
C GLY A 84 -18.01 -15.95 14.81
N ALA A 85 -19.02 -16.59 14.25
CA ALA A 85 -19.21 -18.04 14.33
C ALA A 85 -18.07 -18.83 13.68
N LEU A 86 -17.57 -18.35 12.53
CA LEU A 86 -16.43 -18.97 11.86
C LEU A 86 -15.16 -18.89 12.71
N LEU A 87 -14.89 -17.72 13.27
CA LEU A 87 -13.75 -17.52 14.16
C LEU A 87 -13.85 -18.41 15.40
N ASP A 88 -15.01 -18.45 16.05
CA ASP A 88 -15.25 -19.30 17.23
C ASP A 88 -15.06 -20.78 16.92
N ALA A 89 -15.52 -21.24 15.75
CA ALA A 89 -15.33 -22.62 15.33
C ALA A 89 -13.84 -22.97 15.16
N GLN A 90 -13.07 -22.08 14.53
CA GLN A 90 -11.62 -22.27 14.37
C GLN A 90 -10.87 -22.19 15.69
N LEU A 91 -11.23 -21.26 16.57
CA LEU A 91 -10.63 -21.15 17.90
C LEU A 91 -10.91 -22.39 18.73
N ARG A 92 -12.14 -22.93 18.73
CA ARG A 92 -12.48 -24.18 19.43
C ARG A 92 -11.70 -25.37 18.89
N ALA A 93 -11.55 -25.48 17.56
CA ALA A 93 -10.75 -26.53 16.95
C ALA A 93 -9.29 -26.47 17.40
N LYS A 94 -8.73 -25.27 17.58
CA LYS A 94 -7.36 -25.07 18.06
C LYS A 94 -7.26 -25.21 19.58
N ALA A 95 -8.24 -24.68 20.36
CA ALA A 95 -8.26 -24.75 21.81
C ALA A 95 -8.38 -26.19 22.34
N SER A 96 -8.98 -27.11 21.55
CA SER A 96 -9.00 -28.52 21.93
C SER A 96 -7.62 -29.17 21.95
N GLN A 97 -6.61 -28.52 21.38
CA GLN A 97 -5.25 -29.03 21.29
C GLN A 97 -4.29 -28.44 22.33
N SER A 98 -4.50 -27.18 22.75
CA SER A 98 -3.66 -26.52 23.78
C SER A 98 -4.30 -25.20 24.24
N ALA A 99 -4.00 -24.79 25.47
CA ALA A 99 -4.29 -23.43 25.93
C ALA A 99 -3.53 -22.42 25.06
N PHE A 100 -4.13 -21.29 24.77
CA PHE A 100 -3.48 -20.19 24.05
C PHE A 100 -3.85 -18.85 24.68
N GLN A 101 -3.02 -17.84 24.44
CA GLN A 101 -3.26 -16.48 24.89
C GLN A 101 -3.36 -15.53 23.70
N GLU A 102 -4.36 -14.66 23.71
CA GLU A 102 -4.47 -13.58 22.72
C GLU A 102 -3.61 -12.37 23.15
N ILE A 103 -2.81 -11.85 22.24
CA ILE A 103 -1.98 -10.66 22.50
C ILE A 103 -1.98 -9.73 21.30
N SER A 104 -2.02 -8.42 21.56
CA SER A 104 -1.95 -7.46 20.45
C SER A 104 -0.53 -7.32 19.90
N LEU A 105 -0.43 -7.05 18.60
CA LEU A 105 0.84 -6.81 17.93
C LEU A 105 1.64 -5.68 18.60
N ASP A 106 0.96 -4.60 19.00
CA ASP A 106 1.60 -3.45 19.63
C ASP A 106 2.18 -3.81 21.02
N THR A 107 1.53 -4.69 21.77
CA THR A 107 2.03 -5.18 23.07
C THR A 107 3.30 -6.02 22.90
N VAL A 108 3.36 -6.84 21.85
CA VAL A 108 4.58 -7.60 21.54
C VAL A 108 5.74 -6.66 21.23
N LEU A 109 5.51 -5.66 20.40
CA LEU A 109 6.53 -4.71 19.96
C LEU A 109 6.99 -3.76 21.05
N SER A 110 6.11 -3.38 22.00
CA SER A 110 6.46 -2.52 23.13
C SER A 110 7.27 -3.23 24.21
N GLY A 111 7.42 -4.53 24.10
CA GLY A 111 8.14 -5.34 25.10
C GLY A 111 7.42 -5.46 26.45
N THR A 112 6.19 -4.91 26.58
CA THR A 112 5.39 -4.96 27.81
C THR A 112 4.65 -6.30 27.98
N MET A 113 5.22 -7.36 27.38
CA MET A 113 4.68 -8.70 27.58
C MET A 113 4.88 -9.11 29.06
N GLY A 114 3.81 -9.08 29.83
CA GLY A 114 3.76 -9.69 31.16
C GLY A 114 3.68 -11.22 31.11
N LEU A 115 4.35 -11.83 30.14
CA LEU A 115 4.49 -13.28 30.09
C LEU A 115 5.52 -13.66 31.14
N GLY A 116 5.07 -14.35 32.18
CA GLY A 116 6.00 -14.99 33.13
C GLY A 116 6.93 -15.92 32.34
N GLU A 117 8.20 -15.88 32.71
CA GLU A 117 9.27 -16.66 32.01
C GLU A 117 9.02 -18.18 32.04
N GLU A 118 8.08 -18.66 32.86
CA GLU A 118 7.86 -20.09 33.13
C GLU A 118 6.79 -20.75 32.24
N GLU A 119 5.93 -19.99 31.55
CA GLU A 119 4.82 -20.58 30.84
C GLU A 119 4.88 -20.25 29.35
N LYS A 120 5.47 -21.13 28.56
CA LYS A 120 5.51 -21.04 27.08
C LYS A 120 4.13 -21.36 26.48
N ILE A 121 3.11 -20.53 26.77
CA ILE A 121 1.79 -20.69 26.21
C ILE A 121 1.81 -20.23 24.75
N PRO A 122 1.28 -21.03 23.82
CA PRO A 122 1.15 -20.61 22.42
C PRO A 122 0.30 -19.33 22.29
N LEU A 123 0.75 -18.41 21.44
CA LEU A 123 0.11 -17.11 21.27
C LEU A 123 -0.73 -17.04 20.01
N ILE A 124 -1.80 -16.26 20.08
CA ILE A 124 -2.57 -15.76 18.95
C ILE A 124 -2.35 -14.26 18.85
N LEU A 125 -1.85 -13.79 17.72
CA LEU A 125 -1.60 -12.37 17.51
C LEU A 125 -2.84 -11.65 17.00
N LEU A 126 -3.21 -10.58 17.68
CA LEU A 126 -4.25 -9.65 17.24
C LEU A 126 -3.62 -8.56 16.39
N VAL A 127 -4.01 -8.50 15.14
CA VAL A 127 -3.51 -7.54 14.15
C VAL A 127 -4.67 -6.69 13.64
N ARG A 128 -4.51 -5.39 13.63
CA ARG A 128 -5.55 -4.48 13.16
C ARG A 128 -5.66 -4.53 11.64
N TRP A 129 -6.89 -4.74 11.14
CA TRP A 129 -7.21 -4.73 9.73
C TRP A 129 -6.93 -3.36 9.09
N ASN A 130 -6.57 -3.35 7.80
CA ASN A 130 -6.28 -2.15 7.02
C ASN A 130 -5.24 -1.20 7.67
N THR A 131 -4.23 -1.78 8.30
CA THR A 131 -3.14 -1.01 8.91
C THR A 131 -1.81 -1.47 8.30
N PRO A 132 -0.87 -0.55 8.01
CA PRO A 132 0.45 -0.91 7.48
C PRO A 132 1.28 -1.60 8.57
N CYS A 133 1.14 -2.91 8.70
CA CYS A 133 1.72 -3.65 9.80
C CYS A 133 2.46 -4.93 9.42
N ILE A 134 2.56 -5.29 8.13
CA ILE A 134 3.23 -6.54 7.72
C ILE A 134 4.68 -6.59 8.19
N LYS A 135 5.44 -5.51 8.05
CA LYS A 135 6.83 -5.45 8.54
C LYS A 135 6.91 -5.54 10.06
N LYS A 136 5.97 -4.89 10.75
CA LYS A 136 5.85 -4.98 12.21
C LYS A 136 5.50 -6.38 12.66
N LEU A 137 4.61 -7.04 11.93
CA LEU A 137 4.23 -8.43 12.19
C LEU A 137 5.44 -9.35 12.02
N GLY A 138 6.21 -9.22 10.93
CA GLY A 138 7.44 -9.98 10.74
C GLY A 138 8.42 -9.80 11.90
N LEU A 139 8.68 -8.54 12.32
CA LEU A 139 9.54 -8.26 13.46
C LEU A 139 9.01 -8.89 14.77
N ALA A 140 7.69 -8.81 15.02
CA ALA A 140 7.10 -9.43 16.21
C ALA A 140 7.27 -10.95 16.20
N LEU A 141 7.14 -11.57 15.04
CA LEU A 141 7.33 -13.03 14.89
C LEU A 141 8.78 -13.43 15.14
N ASP A 142 9.74 -12.66 14.64
CA ASP A 142 11.16 -12.88 14.90
C ASP A 142 11.48 -12.75 16.40
N LEU A 143 10.90 -11.75 17.08
CA LEU A 143 11.06 -11.57 18.53
C LEU A 143 10.46 -12.74 19.32
N LEU A 144 9.29 -13.24 18.92
CA LEU A 144 8.64 -14.39 19.56
C LEU A 144 9.42 -15.67 19.31
N ALA A 145 9.93 -15.86 18.10
CA ALA A 145 10.78 -17.00 17.75
C ALA A 145 12.09 -17.03 18.57
N GLN A 146 12.72 -15.85 18.78
CA GLN A 146 13.91 -15.73 19.64
C GLN A 146 13.62 -16.14 21.10
N ARG A 147 12.38 -15.94 21.55
CA ARG A 147 11.94 -16.35 22.91
C ARG A 147 11.38 -17.77 22.94
N GLU A 148 11.45 -18.50 21.84
CA GLU A 148 10.89 -19.84 21.68
C GLU A 148 9.37 -19.93 21.98
N ILE A 149 8.63 -18.86 21.73
CA ILE A 149 7.18 -18.79 21.92
C ILE A 149 6.51 -19.13 20.59
N ALA A 150 5.68 -20.16 20.60
CA ALA A 150 4.94 -20.58 19.41
C ALA A 150 3.77 -19.65 19.10
N VAL A 151 3.63 -19.25 17.84
CA VAL A 151 2.47 -18.50 17.34
C VAL A 151 1.54 -19.45 16.60
N VAL A 152 0.31 -19.58 17.08
CA VAL A 152 -0.73 -20.48 16.51
C VAL A 152 -1.32 -19.87 15.24
N GLY A 153 -1.48 -18.54 15.22
CA GLY A 153 -2.07 -17.82 14.10
C GLY A 153 -2.32 -16.35 14.41
N VAL A 154 -2.97 -15.71 13.46
CA VAL A 154 -3.32 -14.28 13.52
C VAL A 154 -4.83 -14.13 13.45
N ILE A 155 -5.40 -13.20 14.24
CA ILE A 155 -6.76 -12.72 14.12
C ILE A 155 -6.71 -11.28 13.64
N LEU A 156 -7.43 -10.98 12.56
CA LEU A 156 -7.57 -9.62 12.06
C LEU A 156 -8.73 -8.92 12.77
N THR A 157 -8.43 -7.87 13.54
CA THR A 157 -9.39 -7.10 14.33
C THR A 157 -9.84 -5.84 13.61
N ASP A 158 -10.98 -5.30 14.00
CA ASP A 158 -11.60 -4.09 13.42
C ASP A 158 -11.88 -4.19 11.91
N ALA A 159 -12.10 -5.41 11.42
CA ALA A 159 -12.37 -5.64 10.01
C ALA A 159 -13.73 -5.07 9.58
N ASP A 160 -13.80 -4.51 8.36
CA ASP A 160 -15.06 -4.05 7.78
C ASP A 160 -15.88 -5.24 7.26
N ALA A 161 -16.97 -5.55 7.93
CA ALA A 161 -17.88 -6.64 7.57
C ALA A 161 -18.40 -6.49 6.12
N ARG A 162 -18.68 -5.27 5.65
CA ARG A 162 -19.19 -5.02 4.30
C ARG A 162 -18.15 -5.40 3.24
N PHE A 163 -16.90 -5.03 3.48
CA PHE A 163 -15.80 -5.40 2.59
C PHE A 163 -15.62 -6.92 2.55
N LEU A 164 -15.64 -7.58 3.71
CA LEU A 164 -15.48 -9.02 3.80
C LEU A 164 -16.61 -9.77 3.10
N HIS A 165 -17.87 -9.37 3.30
CA HIS A 165 -19.01 -9.96 2.60
C HIS A 165 -18.92 -9.78 1.08
N ALA A 166 -18.52 -8.60 0.62
CA ALA A 166 -18.31 -8.34 -0.80
C ALA A 166 -17.20 -9.20 -1.40
N TYR A 167 -16.11 -9.38 -0.66
CA TYR A 167 -14.94 -10.13 -1.12
C TYR A 167 -15.18 -11.65 -1.12
N TYR A 168 -15.71 -12.18 -0.02
CA TYR A 168 -15.95 -13.62 0.14
C TYR A 168 -17.28 -14.08 -0.48
N ARG A 169 -18.12 -13.16 -0.97
CA ARG A 169 -19.44 -13.45 -1.57
C ARG A 169 -20.36 -14.28 -0.65
N VAL A 170 -20.32 -13.99 0.64
CA VAL A 170 -21.13 -14.66 1.65
C VAL A 170 -22.33 -13.81 2.03
#